data_3a7dddd6128a497eda64b9bc893ebcc6
#
_entry.id   3a7dddd6128a497eda64b9bc893ebcc6
#
_cell.length_a   1.000
_cell.length_b   1.000
_cell.length_c   1.000
_cell.angle_alpha   90.00
_cell.angle_beta   90.00
_cell.angle_gamma   90.00
#
_symmetry.space_group_name_H-M   'P 1'
#
loop_
_entity.id
_entity.type
_entity.pdbx_description
1 polymer ?
#
loop_
_entity_poly.entity_id
_entity_poly.type
_entity_poly.pdbx_seq_one_letter_code
_entity_poly.pdbx_strand_id
1 'polypeptide(L)'
;MAIDIYGGGKIADNPDSAKAFATPFYMNPQSAKARIDAAIAKIKTYPVVDTANIGAIGYCFGGGMLLNTVRLGDELKGVVSFHGSLIGTPARKDLLKTRILVCHGNADQFVTQKDVAAFKHQMDSIGANYQFVGYDSATHAFTNPDATAMGQKFHMPIAYNAKADTASWEAMQSFFNGLFK
;
A
#
# COMPACT_ATOMS: atom_id res chain seq x y z
N MET A 1 -3.68 -1.53 -14.64
CA MET A 1 -5.07 -1.92 -14.30
C MET A 1 -5.38 -1.43 -12.90
N ALA A 2 -6.50 -0.77 -12.66
CA ALA A 2 -6.99 -0.44 -11.32
C ALA A 2 -7.91 -1.55 -10.81
N ILE A 3 -7.83 -1.83 -9.50
CA ILE A 3 -8.61 -2.91 -8.87
C ILE A 3 -9.78 -2.29 -8.11
N ASP A 4 -11.00 -2.73 -8.38
CA ASP A 4 -12.17 -2.44 -7.54
C ASP A 4 -12.20 -3.44 -6.36
N ILE A 5 -11.49 -3.08 -5.29
CA ILE A 5 -11.36 -3.99 -4.15
C ILE A 5 -12.64 -4.10 -3.31
N TYR A 6 -13.47 -3.06 -3.29
CA TYR A 6 -14.76 -3.10 -2.59
C TYR A 6 -15.81 -3.89 -3.38
N GLY A 7 -15.71 -3.91 -4.71
CA GLY A 7 -16.63 -4.58 -5.62
C GLY A 7 -17.89 -3.77 -5.92
N GLY A 8 -18.41 -3.95 -7.14
CA GLY A 8 -19.62 -3.30 -7.60
C GLY A 8 -19.52 -1.79 -7.83
N GLY A 9 -18.29 -1.27 -8.01
CA GLY A 9 -18.04 0.16 -8.26
C GLY A 9 -18.34 1.04 -7.04
N LYS A 10 -18.30 0.50 -5.83
CA LYS A 10 -18.59 1.26 -4.60
C LYS A 10 -17.54 2.34 -4.36
N ILE A 11 -18.00 3.55 -4.14
CA ILE A 11 -17.17 4.71 -3.80
C ILE A 11 -17.61 5.22 -2.41
N ALA A 12 -16.64 5.44 -1.53
CA ALA A 12 -16.90 6.06 -0.24
C ALA A 12 -16.91 7.59 -0.40
N ASP A 13 -17.95 8.24 0.08
CA ASP A 13 -18.19 9.69 0.01
C ASP A 13 -17.83 10.44 1.31
N ASN A 14 -17.57 9.69 2.38
CA ASN A 14 -17.21 10.20 3.69
C ASN A 14 -16.34 9.20 4.48
N PRO A 15 -15.69 9.61 5.58
CA PRO A 15 -14.82 8.73 6.39
C PRO A 15 -15.54 7.52 6.97
N ASP A 16 -16.82 7.62 7.35
CA ASP A 16 -17.57 6.52 7.94
C ASP A 16 -17.87 5.44 6.90
N SER A 17 -18.29 5.81 5.70
CA SER A 17 -18.48 4.87 4.59
C SER A 17 -17.15 4.24 4.16
N ALA A 18 -16.05 5.01 4.12
CA ALA A 18 -14.72 4.49 3.83
C ALA A 18 -14.29 3.44 4.88
N LYS A 19 -14.49 3.74 6.17
CA LYS A 19 -14.22 2.81 7.26
C LYS A 19 -15.08 1.55 7.16
N ALA A 20 -16.38 1.71 6.90
CA ALA A 20 -17.32 0.58 6.78
C ALA A 20 -16.94 -0.36 5.63
N PHE A 21 -16.50 0.17 4.47
CA PHE A 21 -16.06 -0.64 3.34
C PHE A 21 -14.70 -1.30 3.56
N ALA A 22 -13.77 -0.63 4.24
CA ALA A 22 -12.43 -1.15 4.49
C ALA A 22 -12.36 -2.19 5.62
N THR A 23 -13.18 -2.04 6.67
CA THR A 23 -13.14 -2.87 7.88
C THR A 23 -13.20 -4.39 7.60
N PRO A 24 -14.08 -4.91 6.73
CA PRO A 24 -14.15 -6.35 6.44
C PRO A 24 -12.82 -6.92 5.93
N PHE A 25 -12.07 -6.12 5.16
CA PHE A 25 -10.76 -6.53 4.59
C PHE A 25 -9.64 -6.48 5.62
N TYR A 26 -9.68 -5.54 6.58
CA TYR A 26 -8.75 -5.52 7.71
C TYR A 26 -8.99 -6.69 8.66
N MET A 27 -10.27 -7.02 8.91
CA MET A 27 -10.64 -8.17 9.76
C MET A 27 -10.36 -9.52 9.11
N ASN A 28 -10.44 -9.60 7.78
CA ASN A 28 -10.11 -10.80 7.01
C ASN A 28 -9.20 -10.47 5.82
N PRO A 29 -7.86 -10.43 6.03
CA PRO A 29 -6.91 -10.14 4.96
C PRO A 29 -6.94 -11.11 3.77
N GLN A 30 -7.41 -12.35 3.98
CA GLN A 30 -7.60 -13.33 2.90
C GLN A 30 -8.63 -12.86 1.87
N SER A 31 -9.65 -12.10 2.28
CA SER A 31 -10.64 -11.56 1.35
C SER A 31 -10.04 -10.49 0.43
N ALA A 32 -9.12 -9.65 0.94
CA ALA A 32 -8.36 -8.72 0.12
C ALA A 32 -7.43 -9.45 -0.85
N LYS A 33 -6.70 -10.46 -0.35
CA LYS A 33 -5.84 -11.31 -1.17
C LYS A 33 -6.61 -11.95 -2.32
N ALA A 34 -7.76 -12.55 -2.07
CA ALA A 34 -8.56 -13.19 -3.11
C ALA A 34 -8.97 -12.22 -4.23
N ARG A 35 -9.26 -10.95 -3.91
CA ARG A 35 -9.56 -9.93 -4.93
C ARG A 35 -8.33 -9.49 -5.71
N ILE A 36 -7.20 -9.36 -5.04
CA ILE A 36 -5.92 -9.04 -5.70
C ILE A 36 -5.48 -10.21 -6.58
N ASP A 37 -5.60 -11.45 -6.12
CA ASP A 37 -5.31 -12.65 -6.92
C ASP A 37 -6.18 -12.71 -8.19
N ALA A 38 -7.48 -12.43 -8.07
CA ALA A 38 -8.37 -12.36 -9.22
C ALA A 38 -7.96 -11.27 -10.22
N ALA A 39 -7.49 -10.12 -9.73
CA ALA A 39 -6.98 -9.05 -10.57
C ALA A 39 -5.66 -9.43 -11.25
N ILE A 40 -4.75 -10.11 -10.54
CA ILE A 40 -3.50 -10.64 -11.10
C ILE A 40 -3.82 -11.68 -12.17
N ALA A 41 -4.75 -12.60 -11.90
CA ALA A 41 -5.20 -13.57 -12.89
C ALA A 41 -5.78 -12.88 -14.14
N LYS A 42 -6.60 -11.84 -13.92
CA LYS A 42 -7.18 -11.07 -15.03
C LYS A 42 -6.14 -10.35 -15.87
N ILE A 43 -5.17 -9.64 -15.25
CA ILE A 43 -4.15 -8.92 -16.03
C ILE A 43 -3.28 -9.87 -16.84
N LYS A 44 -3.02 -11.07 -16.34
CA LYS A 44 -2.27 -12.12 -17.05
C LYS A 44 -2.96 -12.64 -18.31
N THR A 45 -4.26 -12.37 -18.49
CA THR A 45 -4.98 -12.77 -19.73
C THR A 45 -4.72 -11.83 -20.91
N TYR A 46 -4.11 -10.66 -20.70
CA TYR A 46 -3.83 -9.73 -21.77
C TYR A 46 -2.50 -10.09 -22.47
N PRO A 47 -2.49 -10.26 -23.81
CA PRO A 47 -1.32 -10.77 -24.54
C PRO A 47 -0.11 -9.82 -24.52
N VAL A 48 -0.31 -8.55 -24.16
CA VAL A 48 0.75 -7.53 -24.09
C VAL A 48 1.42 -7.48 -22.70
N VAL A 49 0.97 -8.31 -21.75
CA VAL A 49 1.49 -8.30 -20.38
C VAL A 49 2.62 -9.31 -20.23
N ASP A 50 3.76 -8.83 -19.72
CA ASP A 50 4.81 -9.71 -19.23
C ASP A 50 4.39 -10.30 -17.87
N THR A 51 3.92 -11.54 -17.93
CA THR A 51 3.37 -12.22 -16.74
C THR A 51 4.40 -12.59 -15.70
N ALA A 52 5.70 -12.55 -16.02
CA ALA A 52 6.80 -12.77 -15.08
C ALA A 52 7.20 -11.50 -14.31
N ASN A 53 6.81 -10.32 -14.81
CA ASN A 53 7.20 -9.02 -14.28
C ASN A 53 5.99 -8.16 -13.92
N ILE A 54 5.16 -8.62 -12.99
CA ILE A 54 4.01 -7.88 -12.47
C ILE A 54 4.39 -7.22 -11.15
N GLY A 55 4.20 -5.91 -11.07
CA GLY A 55 4.27 -5.12 -9.85
C GLY A 55 2.92 -4.52 -9.49
N ALA A 56 2.79 -4.05 -8.25
CA ALA A 56 1.58 -3.37 -7.80
C ALA A 56 1.90 -2.16 -6.94
N ILE A 57 1.06 -1.13 -7.02
CA ILE A 57 1.09 0.04 -6.14
C ILE A 57 -0.24 0.19 -5.42
N GLY A 58 -0.19 0.70 -4.22
CA GLY A 58 -1.40 0.96 -3.43
C GLY A 58 -1.24 2.18 -2.53
N TYR A 59 -2.32 2.94 -2.41
CA TYR A 59 -2.41 4.14 -1.58
C TYR A 59 -3.31 3.88 -0.38
N CYS A 60 -2.97 4.41 0.80
CA CYS A 60 -3.78 4.29 2.00
C CYS A 60 -4.22 2.84 2.26
N PHE A 61 -5.53 2.59 2.24
CA PHE A 61 -6.11 1.25 2.35
C PHE A 61 -5.49 0.25 1.35
N GLY A 62 -5.36 0.64 0.08
CA GLY A 62 -4.77 -0.21 -0.96
C GLY A 62 -3.32 -0.60 -0.66
N GLY A 63 -2.52 0.32 -0.12
CA GLY A 63 -1.14 0.04 0.32
C GLY A 63 -1.08 -0.99 1.44
N GLY A 64 -1.95 -0.84 2.46
CA GLY A 64 -2.08 -1.82 3.55
C GLY A 64 -2.51 -3.20 3.07
N MET A 65 -3.45 -3.26 2.11
CA MET A 65 -3.93 -4.53 1.54
C MET A 65 -2.84 -5.22 0.72
N LEU A 66 -2.05 -4.49 -0.06
CA LEU A 66 -0.90 -5.07 -0.77
C LEU A 66 0.14 -5.65 0.19
N LEU A 67 0.47 -4.93 1.27
CA LEU A 67 1.40 -5.45 2.28
C LEU A 67 0.87 -6.72 2.94
N ASN A 68 -0.42 -6.83 3.22
CA ASN A 68 -1.03 -8.06 3.73
C ASN A 68 -0.98 -9.20 2.71
N THR A 69 -1.30 -8.90 1.45
CA THR A 69 -1.32 -9.88 0.36
C THR A 69 0.05 -10.53 0.16
N VAL A 70 1.12 -9.74 0.10
CA VAL A 70 2.48 -10.31 -0.05
C VAL A 70 2.97 -11.06 1.19
N ARG A 71 2.52 -10.68 2.39
CA ARG A 71 2.78 -11.44 3.62
C ARG A 71 2.08 -12.81 3.62
N LEU A 72 0.97 -12.92 2.87
CA LEU A 72 0.22 -14.16 2.67
C LEU A 72 0.75 -15.03 1.52
N GLY A 73 1.81 -14.59 0.85
CA GLY A 73 2.54 -15.41 -0.13
C GLY A 73 2.25 -15.12 -1.59
N ASP A 74 1.84 -13.89 -1.94
CA ASP A 74 1.73 -13.49 -3.35
C ASP A 74 3.08 -13.30 -4.01
N GLU A 75 3.18 -13.75 -5.26
CA GLU A 75 4.40 -13.72 -6.08
C GLU A 75 4.44 -12.51 -7.03
N LEU A 76 4.14 -11.31 -6.51
CA LEU A 76 4.40 -10.09 -7.25
C LEU A 76 5.90 -9.79 -7.27
N LYS A 77 6.41 -9.25 -8.37
CA LYS A 77 7.83 -8.88 -8.50
C LYS A 77 8.23 -7.83 -7.46
N GLY A 78 7.35 -6.86 -7.24
CA GLY A 78 7.49 -5.85 -6.22
C GLY A 78 6.18 -5.13 -5.93
N VAL A 79 6.07 -4.57 -4.74
CA VAL A 79 4.93 -3.75 -4.33
C VAL A 79 5.40 -2.43 -3.73
N VAL A 80 4.62 -1.37 -3.97
CA VAL A 80 4.83 -0.06 -3.35
C VAL A 80 3.60 0.33 -2.55
N SER A 81 3.79 0.62 -1.27
CA SER A 81 2.75 1.13 -0.37
C SER A 81 2.99 2.60 -0.09
N PHE A 82 2.08 3.47 -0.50
CA PHE A 82 2.07 4.88 -0.17
C PHE A 82 1.14 5.11 1.02
N HIS A 83 1.68 5.62 2.13
CA HIS A 83 0.96 5.90 3.39
C HIS A 83 -0.06 4.81 3.78
N GLY A 84 0.25 3.54 3.49
CA GLY A 84 -0.61 2.41 3.85
C GLY A 84 -0.39 1.96 5.29
N SER A 85 -1.40 1.28 5.85
CA SER A 85 -1.26 0.62 7.16
C SER A 85 -0.11 -0.38 7.15
N LEU A 86 0.75 -0.32 8.15
CA LEU A 86 1.89 -1.22 8.34
C LEU A 86 1.54 -2.43 9.22
N ILE A 87 0.42 -2.32 9.96
CA ILE A 87 -0.12 -3.40 10.79
C ILE A 87 -0.88 -4.38 9.91
N GLY A 88 -0.76 -5.66 10.21
CA GLY A 88 -1.48 -6.71 9.47
C GLY A 88 -1.02 -8.12 9.82
N THR A 89 -1.21 -9.02 8.88
CA THR A 89 -0.76 -10.40 8.99
C THR A 89 0.72 -10.49 9.33
N PRO A 90 1.13 -11.33 10.30
CA PRO A 90 2.55 -11.56 10.57
C PRO A 90 3.29 -12.08 9.32
N ALA A 91 4.42 -11.44 9.01
CA ALA A 91 5.23 -11.86 7.88
C ALA A 91 6.00 -13.14 8.22
N ARG A 92 6.12 -14.04 7.24
CA ARG A 92 6.85 -15.30 7.35
C ARG A 92 7.90 -15.38 6.24
N LYS A 93 9.10 -15.84 6.59
CA LYS A 93 10.24 -15.97 5.65
C LYS A 93 9.95 -16.93 4.48
N ASP A 94 9.17 -17.96 4.71
CA ASP A 94 8.78 -18.94 3.69
C ASP A 94 7.74 -18.39 2.69
N LEU A 95 6.94 -17.40 3.09
CA LEU A 95 5.87 -16.82 2.26
C LEU A 95 6.27 -15.50 1.59
N LEU A 96 6.90 -14.58 2.32
CA LEU A 96 7.23 -13.25 1.80
C LEU A 96 8.50 -13.28 0.94
N LYS A 97 8.33 -13.29 -0.38
CA LYS A 97 9.41 -13.25 -1.38
C LYS A 97 9.44 -11.97 -2.20
N THR A 98 8.33 -11.25 -2.22
CA THR A 98 8.14 -9.99 -2.96
C THR A 98 9.02 -8.89 -2.40
N ARG A 99 9.63 -8.09 -3.28
CA ARG A 99 10.31 -6.85 -2.87
C ARG A 99 9.30 -5.77 -2.51
N ILE A 100 9.59 -5.01 -1.46
CA ILE A 100 8.67 -4.00 -0.92
C ILE A 100 9.34 -2.63 -0.92
N LEU A 101 8.61 -1.60 -1.36
CA LEU A 101 8.89 -0.21 -1.06
C LEU A 101 7.75 0.37 -0.23
N VAL A 102 8.08 0.99 0.90
CA VAL A 102 7.15 1.77 1.71
C VAL A 102 7.51 3.24 1.62
N CYS A 103 6.54 4.06 1.20
CA CYS A 103 6.59 5.52 1.21
C CYS A 103 5.69 6.05 2.34
N HIS A 104 6.30 6.56 3.42
CA HIS A 104 5.60 6.89 4.66
C HIS A 104 5.75 8.36 5.02
N GLY A 105 4.68 9.01 5.47
CA GLY A 105 4.75 10.36 6.03
C GLY A 105 5.16 10.33 7.50
N ASN A 106 6.29 10.96 7.86
CA ASN A 106 6.80 10.94 9.24
C ASN A 106 5.89 11.66 10.25
N ALA A 107 4.96 12.50 9.79
CA ALA A 107 3.93 13.16 10.60
C ALA A 107 2.56 12.46 10.53
N ASP A 108 2.49 11.24 10.01
CA ASP A 108 1.26 10.44 9.93
C ASP A 108 0.79 10.04 11.33
N GLN A 109 -0.45 10.44 11.68
CA GLN A 109 -1.05 10.12 12.98
C GLN A 109 -1.86 8.81 12.97
N PHE A 110 -2.17 8.26 11.79
CA PHE A 110 -2.87 6.98 11.66
C PHE A 110 -1.90 5.79 11.67
N VAL A 111 -0.68 6.00 11.14
CA VAL A 111 0.40 5.01 11.13
C VAL A 111 1.54 5.58 11.96
N THR A 112 1.58 5.17 13.21
CA THR A 112 2.46 5.78 14.23
C THR A 112 3.91 5.33 14.11
N GLN A 113 4.84 6.06 14.75
CA GLN A 113 6.25 5.64 14.82
C GLN A 113 6.43 4.27 15.49
N LYS A 114 5.51 3.89 16.40
CA LYS A 114 5.47 2.54 16.98
C LYS A 114 5.17 1.48 15.91
N ASP A 115 4.22 1.76 15.01
CA ASP A 115 3.86 0.85 13.92
C ASP A 115 5.01 0.73 12.91
N VAL A 116 5.70 1.84 12.62
CA VAL A 116 6.90 1.86 11.79
C VAL A 116 8.01 0.99 12.40
N ALA A 117 8.30 1.15 13.69
CA ALA A 117 9.31 0.36 14.38
C ALA A 117 8.95 -1.13 14.39
N ALA A 118 7.68 -1.47 14.66
CA ALA A 118 7.20 -2.84 14.64
C ALA A 118 7.29 -3.47 13.25
N PHE A 119 6.93 -2.73 12.20
CA PHE A 119 7.07 -3.17 10.81
C PHE A 119 8.53 -3.48 10.45
N LYS A 120 9.44 -2.53 10.70
CA LYS A 120 10.87 -2.71 10.42
C LYS A 120 11.44 -3.90 11.16
N HIS A 121 11.16 -4.00 12.46
CA HIS A 121 11.61 -5.16 13.26
C HIS A 121 11.10 -6.49 12.69
N GLN A 122 9.83 -6.57 12.27
CA GLN A 122 9.27 -7.77 11.66
C GLN A 122 9.97 -8.11 10.33
N MET A 123 10.16 -7.11 9.44
CA MET A 123 10.81 -7.33 8.15
C MET A 123 12.28 -7.75 8.32
N ASP A 124 13.00 -7.11 9.23
CA ASP A 124 14.41 -7.43 9.52
C ASP A 124 14.56 -8.85 10.10
N SER A 125 13.65 -9.25 11.01
CA SER A 125 13.70 -10.55 11.67
C SER A 125 13.58 -11.75 10.73
N ILE A 126 12.91 -11.57 9.59
CA ILE A 126 12.76 -12.60 8.56
C ILE A 126 13.72 -12.43 7.38
N GLY A 127 14.53 -11.37 7.36
CA GLY A 127 15.41 -11.03 6.25
C GLY A 127 14.64 -10.65 4.98
N ALA A 128 13.52 -9.93 5.11
CA ALA A 128 12.73 -9.47 3.97
C ALA A 128 13.49 -8.45 3.12
N ASN A 129 13.27 -8.47 1.82
CA ASN A 129 13.83 -7.47 0.91
C ASN A 129 12.89 -6.26 0.83
N TYR A 130 13.17 -5.23 1.62
CA TYR A 130 12.34 -4.02 1.65
C TYR A 130 13.16 -2.74 1.70
N GLN A 131 12.55 -1.66 1.23
CA GLN A 131 13.01 -0.28 1.37
C GLN A 131 11.93 0.51 2.09
N PHE A 132 12.34 1.37 3.00
CA PHE A 132 11.43 2.25 3.75
C PHE A 132 11.91 3.70 3.62
N VAL A 133 11.08 4.54 3.02
CA VAL A 133 11.36 5.97 2.84
C VAL A 133 10.35 6.78 3.65
N GLY A 134 10.85 7.51 4.63
CA GLY A 134 10.07 8.46 5.42
C GLY A 134 10.21 9.88 4.87
N TYR A 135 9.10 10.59 4.74
CA TYR A 135 9.04 11.98 4.25
C TYR A 135 8.72 12.91 5.42
N ASP A 136 9.65 13.81 5.73
CA ASP A 136 9.49 14.76 6.83
C ASP A 136 8.28 15.68 6.60
N SER A 137 7.57 15.97 7.69
CA SER A 137 6.36 16.82 7.70
C SER A 137 5.20 16.32 6.82
N ALA A 138 5.32 15.19 6.14
CA ALA A 138 4.21 14.58 5.40
C ALA A 138 3.28 13.84 6.37
N THR A 139 1.98 14.10 6.26
CA THR A 139 0.92 13.42 7.01
C THR A 139 0.37 12.24 6.21
N HIS A 140 -0.68 11.58 6.73
CA HIS A 140 -1.42 10.60 5.95
C HIS A 140 -2.01 11.22 4.68
N ALA A 141 -2.18 10.44 3.61
CA ALA A 141 -2.70 10.86 2.31
C ALA A 141 -1.89 11.99 1.61
N PHE A 142 -0.60 12.13 1.93
CA PHE A 142 0.26 13.20 1.40
C PHE A 142 0.37 13.23 -0.13
N THR A 143 0.01 12.18 -0.81
CA THR A 143 0.01 12.08 -2.29
C THR A 143 -1.31 12.55 -2.93
N ASN A 144 -2.35 12.82 -2.13
CA ASN A 144 -3.65 13.24 -2.68
C ASN A 144 -3.78 14.77 -2.63
N PRO A 145 -3.89 15.47 -3.80
CA PRO A 145 -4.05 16.91 -3.85
C PRO A 145 -5.24 17.45 -3.05
N ASP A 146 -6.32 16.65 -2.94
CA ASP A 146 -7.52 17.03 -2.20
C ASP A 146 -7.43 16.80 -0.70
N ALA A 147 -6.35 16.14 -0.21
CA ALA A 147 -6.25 15.72 1.19
C ALA A 147 -6.36 16.88 2.17
N THR A 148 -5.80 18.06 1.85
CA THR A 148 -5.89 19.23 2.73
C THR A 148 -7.34 19.71 2.90
N ALA A 149 -8.08 19.83 1.81
CA ALA A 149 -9.50 20.24 1.85
C ALA A 149 -10.36 19.17 2.56
N MET A 150 -10.10 17.89 2.31
CA MET A 150 -10.79 16.79 2.98
C MET A 150 -10.48 16.76 4.49
N GLY A 151 -9.21 16.99 4.87
CA GLY A 151 -8.79 17.09 6.27
C GLY A 151 -9.54 18.19 7.02
N GLN A 152 -9.67 19.37 6.40
CA GLN A 152 -10.45 20.49 6.96
C GLN A 152 -11.94 20.13 7.08
N LYS A 153 -12.52 19.60 6.01
CA LYS A 153 -13.95 19.25 5.94
C LYS A 153 -14.35 18.21 6.97
N PHE A 154 -13.53 17.20 7.21
CA PHE A 154 -13.84 16.06 8.07
C PHE A 154 -13.08 16.06 9.40
N HIS A 155 -12.36 17.15 9.70
CA HIS A 155 -11.52 17.27 10.92
C HIS A 155 -10.53 16.12 11.09
N MET A 156 -9.87 15.72 9.97
CA MET A 156 -8.90 14.63 9.95
C MET A 156 -7.47 15.18 9.82
N PRO A 157 -6.47 14.55 10.46
CA PRO A 157 -5.06 14.97 10.38
C PRO A 157 -4.40 14.49 9.07
N ILE A 158 -4.94 14.91 7.93
CA ILE A 158 -4.46 14.60 6.58
C ILE A 158 -4.20 15.89 5.80
N ALA A 159 -3.15 15.91 5.00
CA ALA A 159 -2.84 17.03 4.13
C ALA A 159 -2.00 16.58 2.93
N TYR A 160 -2.16 17.26 1.79
CA TYR A 160 -1.29 17.13 0.64
C TYR A 160 0.09 17.71 0.92
N ASN A 161 1.14 17.05 0.45
CA ASN A 161 2.50 17.55 0.50
C ASN A 161 3.18 17.31 -0.85
N ALA A 162 3.22 18.35 -1.69
CA ALA A 162 3.73 18.27 -3.07
C ALA A 162 5.17 17.74 -3.16
N LYS A 163 6.05 18.13 -2.20
CA LYS A 163 7.44 17.65 -2.18
C LYS A 163 7.52 16.15 -1.89
N ALA A 164 6.76 15.69 -0.91
CA ALA A 164 6.73 14.27 -0.56
C ALA A 164 6.05 13.43 -1.66
N ASP A 165 4.99 13.96 -2.29
CA ASP A 165 4.31 13.32 -3.41
C ASP A 165 5.28 13.08 -4.58
N THR A 166 5.93 14.15 -5.07
CA THR A 166 6.93 14.05 -6.16
C THR A 166 8.06 13.07 -5.80
N ALA A 167 8.66 13.22 -4.61
CA ALA A 167 9.78 12.39 -4.21
C ALA A 167 9.39 10.89 -4.04
N SER A 168 8.16 10.63 -3.57
CA SER A 168 7.66 9.26 -3.42
C SER A 168 7.37 8.61 -4.78
N TRP A 169 6.88 9.38 -5.74
CA TRP A 169 6.68 8.93 -7.11
C TRP A 169 8.02 8.58 -7.79
N GLU A 170 9.03 9.43 -7.65
CA GLU A 170 10.39 9.17 -8.15
C GLU A 170 11.02 7.93 -7.50
N ALA A 171 10.83 7.76 -6.20
CA ALA A 171 11.29 6.56 -5.48
C ALA A 171 10.63 5.29 -6.02
N MET A 172 9.33 5.31 -6.27
CA MET A 172 8.60 4.20 -6.89
C MET A 172 9.13 3.89 -8.30
N GLN A 173 9.32 4.91 -9.15
CA GLN A 173 9.85 4.72 -10.49
C GLN A 173 11.25 4.09 -10.44
N SER A 174 12.13 4.58 -9.59
CA SER A 174 13.49 4.02 -9.39
C SER A 174 13.43 2.58 -8.90
N PHE A 175 12.53 2.27 -7.98
CA PHE A 175 12.32 0.93 -7.45
C PHE A 175 11.92 -0.05 -8.56
N PHE A 176 10.91 0.27 -9.37
CA PHE A 176 10.48 -0.60 -10.45
C PHE A 176 11.48 -0.68 -11.60
N ASN A 177 12.16 0.41 -11.95
CA ASN A 177 13.25 0.38 -12.95
C ASN A 177 14.39 -0.55 -12.53
N GLY A 178 14.64 -0.69 -11.23
CA GLY A 178 15.58 -1.65 -10.68
C GLY A 178 15.10 -3.11 -10.71
N LEU A 179 13.80 -3.33 -10.80
CA LEU A 179 13.17 -4.66 -10.76
C LEU A 179 12.89 -5.26 -12.14
N PHE A 180 12.46 -4.44 -13.08
CA PHE A 180 12.02 -4.85 -14.42
C PHE A 180 13.16 -4.73 -15.45
N LYS A 181 14.31 -5.29 -15.12
CA LYS A 181 15.47 -5.35 -16.01
C LYS A 181 15.43 -6.61 -16.87
#